data_8b547af516623d9c1df461e1729dfe06
#
_entry.id   8b547af516623d9c1df461e1729dfe06
#
_cell.length_a   1.000
_cell.length_b   1.000
_cell.length_c   1.000
_cell.angle_alpha   90.00
_cell.angle_beta   90.00
_cell.angle_gamma   90.00
#
_symmetry.space_group_name_H-M   'P 1'
#
loop_
_entity.id
_entity.type
_entity.pdbx_description
1 polymer ?
#
loop_
_entity_poly.entity_id
_entity_poly.type
_entity_poly.pdbx_seq_one_letter_code
_entity_poly.pdbx_strand_id
1 'polypeptide(L)'
;MKRYFIFFVVGLMVMGLPLLSKAQKYSAITISDGEVLEFLNSIQASSSTPIVLSETPETESLVRVLKRVLADTIFTNDERDFIRRELTNLSDYKWKKGMIKNTRIITEHEIDKLFYKKKADGWPMFYYKYGKGITGFSVPLFTADKTKCIVFRSYSCGAVCGEGAGMIYKKVDGKWVLMAVIPDWVS
;
A
#
# COMPACT_ATOMS: atom_id res chain seq x y z
N MET A 1 -41.30 -41.23 68.29
CA MET A 1 -41.72 -40.48 67.08
C MET A 1 -40.57 -39.64 66.62
N LYS A 2 -39.81 -40.04 65.54
CA LYS A 2 -38.71 -39.28 64.97
C LYS A 2 -39.25 -38.55 63.72
N ARG A 3 -39.20 -37.23 63.74
CA ARG A 3 -39.55 -36.39 62.60
C ARG A 3 -38.28 -36.19 61.74
N TYR A 4 -38.30 -36.68 60.47
CA TYR A 4 -37.29 -36.39 59.48
C TYR A 4 -37.60 -35.11 58.76
N PHE A 5 -36.72 -34.10 58.84
CA PHE A 5 -36.75 -32.86 58.09
C PHE A 5 -36.03 -33.12 56.76
N ILE A 6 -36.77 -33.05 55.66
CA ILE A 6 -36.25 -33.15 54.30
C ILE A 6 -35.90 -31.73 53.86
N PHE A 7 -34.64 -31.44 53.72
CA PHE A 7 -34.15 -30.20 53.09
C PHE A 7 -34.20 -30.38 51.55
N PHE A 8 -35.06 -29.62 50.89
CA PHE A 8 -35.06 -29.47 49.44
C PHE A 8 -33.99 -28.43 49.10
N VAL A 9 -32.85 -28.85 48.56
CA VAL A 9 -31.88 -27.98 47.96
C VAL A 9 -32.29 -27.72 46.51
N VAL A 10 -32.86 -26.55 46.24
CA VAL A 10 -33.11 -26.08 44.90
C VAL A 10 -31.80 -25.59 44.31
N GLY A 11 -31.16 -26.42 43.48
CA GLY A 11 -30.00 -26.08 42.70
C GLY A 11 -30.39 -25.09 41.58
N LEU A 12 -30.01 -23.85 41.74
CA LEU A 12 -30.14 -22.84 40.67
C LEU A 12 -29.07 -23.14 39.63
N MET A 13 -29.45 -23.80 38.54
CA MET A 13 -28.59 -24.03 37.37
C MET A 13 -28.52 -22.72 36.57
N VAL A 14 -27.52 -21.91 36.85
CA VAL A 14 -27.18 -20.77 36.03
C VAL A 14 -26.57 -21.31 34.73
N MET A 15 -27.39 -21.39 33.69
CA MET A 15 -26.89 -21.63 32.32
C MET A 15 -26.08 -20.39 31.88
N GLY A 16 -24.79 -20.45 32.10
CA GLY A 16 -23.81 -19.53 31.50
C GLY A 16 -23.78 -19.77 29.99
N LEU A 17 -24.55 -18.96 29.24
CA LEU A 17 -24.37 -18.84 27.79
C LEU A 17 -22.89 -18.42 27.53
N PRO A 18 -22.11 -19.20 26.78
CA PRO A 18 -20.80 -18.70 26.35
C PRO A 18 -21.08 -17.55 25.38
N LEU A 19 -20.78 -16.31 25.83
CA LEU A 19 -20.53 -15.19 24.94
C LEU A 19 -19.36 -15.60 24.05
N LEU A 20 -19.67 -16.26 22.93
CA LEU A 20 -18.74 -16.43 21.82
C LEU A 20 -18.37 -15.03 21.33
N SER A 21 -17.37 -14.46 22.00
CA SER A 21 -16.57 -13.38 21.47
C SER A 21 -16.08 -13.85 20.11
N LYS A 22 -16.70 -13.37 19.04
CA LYS A 22 -16.14 -13.41 17.69
C LYS A 22 -14.95 -12.48 17.64
N ALA A 23 -13.92 -12.79 18.40
CA ALA A 23 -12.56 -12.39 18.06
C ALA A 23 -12.20 -13.18 16.82
N GLN A 24 -12.72 -12.75 15.69
CA GLN A 24 -12.28 -13.22 14.39
C GLN A 24 -10.80 -12.91 14.32
N LYS A 25 -9.99 -13.94 14.49
CA LYS A 25 -8.55 -13.93 14.34
C LYS A 25 -8.30 -13.55 12.87
N TYR A 26 -8.26 -12.26 12.58
CA TYR A 26 -7.73 -11.79 11.31
C TYR A 26 -6.25 -12.19 11.34
N SER A 27 -5.94 -13.33 10.76
CA SER A 27 -4.59 -13.66 10.34
C SER A 27 -4.11 -12.44 9.55
N ALA A 28 -2.96 -11.89 9.91
CA ALA A 28 -2.33 -10.84 9.13
C ALA A 28 -2.18 -11.41 7.71
N ILE A 29 -3.04 -10.97 6.79
CA ILE A 29 -2.91 -11.28 5.38
C ILE A 29 -1.79 -10.36 4.92
N THR A 30 -0.57 -10.83 5.06
CA THR A 30 0.61 -10.15 4.52
C THR A 30 0.42 -10.10 3.00
N ILE A 31 0.39 -8.89 2.45
CA ILE A 31 0.39 -8.69 0.99
C ILE A 31 1.61 -9.44 0.46
N SER A 32 1.38 -10.44 -0.38
CA SER A 32 2.50 -11.21 -0.94
C SER A 32 3.20 -10.38 -2.01
N ASP A 33 4.53 -10.46 -2.08
CA ASP A 33 5.30 -9.83 -3.15
C ASP A 33 4.74 -10.18 -4.54
N GLY A 34 4.23 -11.40 -4.72
CA GLY A 34 3.61 -11.83 -5.97
C GLY A 34 2.42 -10.97 -6.40
N GLU A 35 1.53 -10.63 -5.49
CA GLU A 35 0.35 -9.81 -5.79
C GLU A 35 0.72 -8.36 -6.10
N VAL A 36 1.66 -7.81 -5.34
CA VAL A 36 2.23 -6.48 -5.58
C VAL A 36 2.82 -6.39 -6.97
N LEU A 37 3.63 -7.38 -7.35
CA LEU A 37 4.32 -7.41 -8.65
C LEU A 37 3.35 -7.67 -9.80
N GLU A 38 2.36 -8.55 -9.64
CA GLU A 38 1.31 -8.77 -10.63
C GLU A 38 0.57 -7.47 -10.93
N PHE A 39 0.12 -6.76 -9.88
CA PHE A 39 -0.56 -5.49 -10.02
C PHE A 39 0.31 -4.44 -10.73
N LEU A 40 1.52 -4.17 -10.21
CA LEU A 40 2.40 -3.15 -10.78
C LEU A 40 2.79 -3.48 -12.23
N ASN A 41 3.06 -4.75 -12.53
CA ASN A 41 3.34 -5.17 -13.89
C ASN A 41 2.12 -5.02 -14.81
N SER A 42 0.90 -5.18 -14.30
CA SER A 42 -0.32 -5.01 -15.10
C SER A 42 -0.56 -3.55 -15.49
N ILE A 43 -0.33 -2.60 -14.57
CA ILE A 43 -0.51 -1.17 -14.85
C ILE A 43 0.64 -0.57 -15.67
N GLN A 44 1.83 -1.22 -15.66
CA GLN A 44 2.99 -0.80 -16.45
C GLN A 44 3.07 -1.47 -17.83
N ALA A 45 2.25 -2.47 -18.09
CA ALA A 45 2.30 -3.24 -19.35
C ALA A 45 2.11 -2.39 -20.62
N SER A 46 1.47 -1.22 -20.51
CA SER A 46 1.27 -0.29 -21.62
C SER A 46 2.47 0.61 -21.93
N SER A 47 3.52 0.62 -21.08
CA SER A 47 4.71 1.45 -21.31
C SER A 47 5.74 0.69 -22.15
N SER A 48 6.01 1.16 -23.36
CA SER A 48 7.08 0.62 -24.23
C SER A 48 8.48 1.07 -23.82
N THR A 49 8.59 2.13 -23.03
CA THR A 49 9.87 2.72 -22.60
C THR A 49 10.21 2.27 -21.18
N PRO A 50 11.44 1.78 -20.92
CA PRO A 50 11.90 1.49 -19.58
C PRO A 50 11.83 2.73 -18.69
N ILE A 51 11.30 2.57 -17.47
CA ILE A 51 11.29 3.63 -16.47
C ILE A 51 12.45 3.49 -15.49
N VAL A 52 12.96 4.61 -14.99
CA VAL A 52 13.89 4.65 -13.87
C VAL A 52 13.06 4.71 -12.60
N LEU A 53 13.16 3.67 -11.77
CA LEU A 53 12.38 3.53 -10.54
C LEU A 53 13.28 3.75 -9.33
N SER A 54 12.87 4.63 -8.42
CA SER A 54 13.50 4.75 -7.11
C SER A 54 13.42 3.42 -6.35
N GLU A 55 14.52 2.99 -5.71
CA GLU A 55 14.49 1.78 -4.87
C GLU A 55 13.62 1.92 -3.63
N THR A 56 13.46 3.17 -3.14
CA THR A 56 12.65 3.46 -1.95
C THR A 56 11.21 3.72 -2.35
N PRO A 57 10.26 3.00 -1.76
CA PRO A 57 8.83 3.23 -1.98
C PRO A 57 8.38 4.60 -1.46
N GLU A 58 7.41 5.19 -2.14
CA GLU A 58 6.76 6.45 -1.79
C GLU A 58 5.75 6.30 -0.63
N THR A 59 6.19 5.69 0.48
CA THR A 59 5.31 5.37 1.61
C THR A 59 4.75 6.62 2.30
N GLU A 60 5.56 7.65 2.51
CA GLU A 60 5.12 8.90 3.13
C GLU A 60 4.08 9.62 2.28
N SER A 61 4.28 9.64 0.97
CA SER A 61 3.35 10.22 0.00
C SER A 61 2.02 9.48 0.00
N LEU A 62 2.07 8.14 0.05
CA LEU A 62 0.87 7.30 0.21
C LEU A 62 0.12 7.63 1.51
N VAL A 63 0.82 7.80 2.64
CA VAL A 63 0.21 8.19 3.92
C VAL A 63 -0.53 9.52 3.82
N ARG A 64 0.05 10.52 3.14
CA ARG A 64 -0.63 11.82 2.94
C ARG A 64 -1.91 11.69 2.15
N VAL A 65 -1.87 10.92 1.07
CA VAL A 65 -3.06 10.66 0.23
C VAL A 65 -4.11 9.87 1.00
N LEU A 66 -3.73 8.84 1.75
CA LEU A 66 -4.65 8.02 2.53
C LEU A 66 -5.44 8.84 3.55
N LYS A 67 -4.84 9.83 4.20
CA LYS A 67 -5.55 10.72 5.14
C LYS A 67 -6.74 11.44 4.48
N ARG A 68 -6.64 11.75 3.19
CA ARG A 68 -7.72 12.39 2.42
C ARG A 68 -8.74 11.37 1.91
N VAL A 69 -8.27 10.28 1.33
CA VAL A 69 -9.10 9.25 0.70
C VAL A 69 -9.92 8.46 1.72
N LEU A 70 -9.35 8.19 2.90
CA LEU A 70 -10.06 7.44 3.94
C LEU A 70 -11.15 8.26 4.65
N ALA A 71 -11.29 9.56 4.35
CA ALA A 71 -12.42 10.38 4.75
C ALA A 71 -13.58 10.33 3.73
N ASP A 72 -13.33 9.82 2.52
CA ASP A 72 -14.29 9.73 1.42
C ASP A 72 -15.05 8.39 1.43
N THR A 73 -16.08 8.28 0.59
CA THR A 73 -16.97 7.09 0.47
C THR A 73 -16.43 6.00 -0.46
N ILE A 74 -15.26 6.18 -1.06
CA ILE A 74 -14.64 5.23 -2.00
C ILE A 74 -14.39 3.85 -1.36
N PHE A 75 -14.00 3.86 -0.10
CA PHE A 75 -13.77 2.66 0.71
C PHE A 75 -14.81 2.55 1.82
N THR A 76 -15.31 1.36 2.09
CA THR A 76 -16.12 1.06 3.28
C THR A 76 -15.29 1.20 4.56
N ASN A 77 -15.94 1.22 5.73
CA ASN A 77 -15.23 1.29 7.01
C ASN A 77 -14.27 0.10 7.20
N ASP A 78 -14.73 -1.12 6.89
CA ASP A 78 -13.93 -2.33 7.03
C ASP A 78 -12.71 -2.33 6.09
N GLU A 79 -12.87 -1.87 4.84
CA GLU A 79 -11.78 -1.69 3.89
C GLU A 79 -10.75 -0.67 4.37
N ARG A 80 -11.21 0.46 4.94
CA ARG A 80 -10.34 1.50 5.51
C ARG A 80 -9.52 0.96 6.68
N ASP A 81 -10.14 0.22 7.57
CA ASP A 81 -9.46 -0.35 8.73
C ASP A 81 -8.47 -1.44 8.31
N PHE A 82 -8.79 -2.21 7.28
CA PHE A 82 -7.87 -3.16 6.70
C PHE A 82 -6.64 -2.46 6.09
N ILE A 83 -6.85 -1.46 5.23
CA ILE A 83 -5.78 -0.68 4.58
C ILE A 83 -4.87 -0.01 5.62
N ARG A 84 -5.43 0.54 6.72
CA ARG A 84 -4.62 1.13 7.80
C ARG A 84 -3.71 0.11 8.48
N ARG A 85 -4.19 -1.11 8.70
CA ARG A 85 -3.36 -2.18 9.29
C ARG A 85 -2.24 -2.61 8.35
N GLU A 86 -2.54 -2.79 7.07
CA GLU A 86 -1.52 -3.18 6.08
C GLU A 86 -0.43 -2.11 5.92
N LEU A 87 -0.78 -0.83 6.04
CA LEU A 87 0.18 0.27 5.98
C LEU A 87 1.29 0.16 7.05
N THR A 88 0.98 -0.37 8.24
CA THR A 88 1.95 -0.51 9.34
C THR A 88 3.04 -1.56 9.04
N ASN A 89 2.83 -2.42 8.06
CA ASN A 89 3.73 -3.51 7.70
C ASN A 89 4.77 -3.12 6.63
N LEU A 90 4.79 -1.86 6.16
CA LEU A 90 5.59 -1.43 5.01
C LEU A 90 6.95 -0.80 5.36
N SER A 91 7.39 -0.79 6.63
CA SER A 91 8.49 0.07 7.12
C SER A 91 9.84 -0.12 6.41
N ASP A 92 10.17 -1.32 5.92
CA ASP A 92 11.52 -1.63 5.39
C ASP A 92 11.51 -2.17 3.96
N TYR A 93 10.41 -1.95 3.23
CA TYR A 93 10.28 -2.45 1.86
C TYR A 93 11.19 -1.67 0.90
N LYS A 94 11.88 -2.40 0.02
CA LYS A 94 12.69 -1.81 -1.06
C LYS A 94 12.45 -2.53 -2.37
N TRP A 95 12.34 -1.77 -3.45
CA TRP A 95 12.27 -2.32 -4.81
C TRP A 95 13.63 -2.89 -5.22
N LYS A 96 13.64 -4.12 -5.70
CA LYS A 96 14.85 -4.78 -6.18
C LYS A 96 14.84 -4.90 -7.70
N LYS A 97 16.03 -4.97 -8.30
CA LYS A 97 16.19 -5.17 -9.74
C LYS A 97 15.44 -6.45 -10.19
N GLY A 98 14.65 -6.30 -11.26
CA GLY A 98 13.91 -7.40 -11.86
C GLY A 98 12.55 -7.70 -11.22
N MET A 99 12.17 -7.04 -10.12
CA MET A 99 10.84 -7.21 -9.53
C MET A 99 9.74 -6.66 -10.45
N ILE A 100 9.91 -5.46 -10.95
CA ILE A 100 8.96 -4.83 -11.85
C ILE A 100 9.55 -4.86 -13.26
N LYS A 101 8.78 -5.34 -14.23
CA LYS A 101 9.19 -5.44 -15.62
C LYS A 101 9.49 -4.07 -16.22
N ASN A 102 10.41 -4.02 -17.15
CA ASN A 102 10.75 -2.80 -17.88
C ASN A 102 11.16 -1.62 -16.96
N THR A 103 11.85 -1.93 -15.85
CA THR A 103 12.34 -0.94 -14.90
C THR A 103 13.86 -1.04 -14.73
N ARG A 104 14.49 0.12 -14.51
CA ARG A 104 15.85 0.26 -14.03
C ARG A 104 15.80 0.89 -12.66
N ILE A 105 16.26 0.19 -11.64
CA ILE A 105 16.31 0.72 -10.27
C ILE A 105 17.43 1.75 -10.17
N ILE A 106 17.14 2.89 -9.52
CA ILE A 106 18.12 3.85 -9.01
C ILE A 106 18.11 3.80 -7.50
N THR A 107 19.30 3.61 -6.91
CA THR A 107 19.45 3.51 -5.46
C THR A 107 19.48 4.88 -4.79
N GLU A 108 19.15 4.94 -3.49
CA GLU A 108 19.30 6.16 -2.69
C GLU A 108 20.72 6.71 -2.78
N HIS A 109 21.74 5.83 -2.70
CA HIS A 109 23.13 6.24 -2.83
C HIS A 109 23.43 6.91 -4.18
N GLU A 110 22.84 6.43 -5.28
CA GLU A 110 23.01 7.05 -6.61
C GLU A 110 22.28 8.39 -6.68
N ILE A 111 21.09 8.50 -6.08
CA ILE A 111 20.35 9.77 -5.97
C ILE A 111 21.17 10.79 -5.16
N ASP A 112 21.68 10.41 -3.99
CA ASP A 112 22.50 11.26 -3.16
C ASP A 112 23.76 11.76 -3.88
N LYS A 113 24.42 10.87 -4.60
CA LYS A 113 25.59 11.21 -5.38
C LYS A 113 25.29 12.22 -6.49
N LEU A 114 24.13 12.13 -7.12
CA LEU A 114 23.72 12.99 -8.22
C LEU A 114 23.23 14.36 -7.75
N PHE A 115 22.49 14.42 -6.64
CA PHE A 115 21.74 15.63 -6.29
C PHE A 115 22.18 16.33 -5.00
N TYR A 116 22.77 15.60 -4.04
CA TYR A 116 23.01 16.14 -2.69
C TYR A 116 24.48 16.25 -2.30
N LYS A 117 25.40 15.58 -2.99
CA LYS A 117 26.83 15.71 -2.70
C LYS A 117 27.38 17.05 -3.19
N LYS A 118 28.42 17.54 -2.49
CA LYS A 118 29.18 18.70 -2.94
C LYS A 118 29.74 18.44 -4.37
N LYS A 119 29.46 19.34 -5.31
CA LYS A 119 29.74 19.20 -6.75
C LYS A 119 28.84 18.18 -7.47
N ALA A 120 27.60 18.00 -6.99
CA ALA A 120 26.62 17.19 -7.70
C ALA A 120 26.24 17.85 -9.03
N ASP A 121 26.23 17.05 -10.10
CA ASP A 121 25.88 17.54 -11.45
C ASP A 121 24.35 17.59 -11.67
N GLY A 122 23.59 17.01 -10.74
CA GLY A 122 22.14 17.05 -10.72
C GLY A 122 21.46 16.45 -11.96
N TRP A 123 20.41 17.12 -12.42
CA TRP A 123 19.62 16.68 -13.55
C TRP A 123 20.38 16.49 -14.87
N PRO A 124 21.35 17.33 -15.28
CA PRO A 124 22.14 17.10 -16.50
C PRO A 124 22.83 15.73 -16.52
N MET A 125 23.48 15.36 -15.41
CA MET A 125 24.12 14.05 -15.29
C MET A 125 23.10 12.92 -15.20
N PHE A 126 21.97 13.15 -14.54
CA PHE A 126 20.87 12.19 -14.50
C PHE A 126 20.37 11.87 -15.91
N TYR A 127 20.08 12.88 -16.73
CA TYR A 127 19.61 12.67 -18.11
C TYR A 127 20.62 11.92 -18.97
N TYR A 128 21.88 12.23 -18.83
CA TYR A 128 22.95 11.54 -19.54
C TYR A 128 23.01 10.04 -19.18
N LYS A 129 22.86 9.73 -17.87
CA LYS A 129 23.06 8.36 -17.35
C LYS A 129 21.80 7.50 -17.41
N TYR A 130 20.64 8.10 -17.16
CA TYR A 130 19.38 7.38 -16.90
C TYR A 130 18.25 7.73 -17.88
N GLY A 131 18.24 8.91 -18.45
CA GLY A 131 17.21 9.38 -19.37
C GLY A 131 16.26 10.40 -18.75
N LYS A 132 14.96 10.30 -19.02
CA LYS A 132 14.03 11.42 -18.89
C LYS A 132 13.58 11.78 -17.47
N GLY A 133 13.63 10.89 -16.51
CA GLY A 133 13.14 11.19 -15.16
C GLY A 133 13.08 9.96 -14.24
N ILE A 134 12.77 10.21 -13.00
CA ILE A 134 12.65 9.20 -11.93
C ILE A 134 11.17 8.97 -11.64
N THR A 135 10.76 7.73 -11.64
CA THR A 135 9.43 7.31 -11.15
C THR A 135 9.56 6.79 -9.72
N GLY A 136 8.61 7.14 -8.87
CA GLY A 136 8.41 6.52 -7.55
C GLY A 136 7.10 5.75 -7.53
N PHE A 137 7.08 4.61 -6.87
CA PHE A 137 5.86 3.91 -6.49
C PHE A 137 5.85 3.66 -4.99
N SER A 138 4.71 3.83 -4.34
CA SER A 138 4.49 3.19 -3.04
C SER A 138 4.23 1.71 -3.24
N VAL A 139 4.39 0.92 -2.18
CA VAL A 139 3.82 -0.43 -2.15
C VAL A 139 2.30 -0.30 -2.28
N PRO A 140 1.66 -1.03 -3.21
CA PRO A 140 0.20 -1.02 -3.34
C PRO A 140 -0.47 -1.60 -2.08
N LEU A 141 -1.54 -0.97 -1.62
CA LEU A 141 -2.39 -1.47 -0.54
C LEU A 141 -3.71 -1.95 -1.12
N PHE A 142 -4.02 -3.22 -0.89
CA PHE A 142 -5.25 -3.86 -1.37
C PHE A 142 -6.32 -3.88 -0.29
N THR A 143 -7.59 -3.97 -0.68
CA THR A 143 -8.67 -4.39 0.22
C THR A 143 -8.54 -5.87 0.56
N ALA A 144 -9.18 -6.33 1.64
CA ALA A 144 -9.10 -7.72 2.09
C ALA A 144 -9.57 -8.73 1.03
N ASP A 145 -10.57 -8.35 0.24
CA ASP A 145 -11.12 -9.13 -0.88
C ASP A 145 -10.33 -8.95 -2.19
N LYS A 146 -9.29 -8.09 -2.19
CA LYS A 146 -8.43 -7.79 -3.34
C LYS A 146 -9.18 -7.26 -4.58
N THR A 147 -10.33 -6.63 -4.35
CA THR A 147 -11.13 -6.01 -5.42
C THR A 147 -10.78 -4.56 -5.67
N LYS A 148 -10.15 -3.88 -4.69
CA LYS A 148 -9.66 -2.51 -4.82
C LYS A 148 -8.20 -2.43 -4.37
N CYS A 149 -7.49 -1.45 -4.93
CA CYS A 149 -6.10 -1.17 -4.60
C CYS A 149 -5.86 0.34 -4.62
N ILE A 150 -5.05 0.83 -3.70
CA ILE A 150 -4.50 2.18 -3.74
C ILE A 150 -2.97 2.12 -3.83
N VAL A 151 -2.39 2.91 -4.72
CA VAL A 151 -0.95 3.08 -4.88
C VAL A 151 -0.65 4.55 -5.09
N PHE A 152 0.47 5.03 -4.57
CA PHE A 152 1.00 6.34 -4.92
C PHE A 152 2.01 6.20 -6.05
N ARG A 153 1.95 7.10 -7.03
CA ARG A 153 2.94 7.23 -8.09
C ARG A 153 3.44 8.65 -8.14
N SER A 154 4.76 8.81 -8.25
CA SER A 154 5.41 10.08 -8.58
C SER A 154 6.20 9.97 -9.87
N TYR A 155 6.44 11.12 -10.50
CA TYR A 155 7.37 11.27 -11.60
C TYR A 155 8.09 12.60 -11.46
N SER A 156 9.41 12.58 -11.44
CA SER A 156 10.26 13.77 -11.36
C SER A 156 11.17 13.82 -12.57
N CYS A 157 11.10 14.91 -13.32
CA CYS A 157 11.80 15.10 -14.59
C CYS A 157 12.66 16.35 -14.65
N GLY A 158 12.84 17.07 -13.53
CA GLY A 158 13.63 18.30 -13.47
C GLY A 158 13.43 19.02 -12.16
N ALA A 159 14.05 20.18 -11.98
CA ALA A 159 13.95 20.97 -10.75
C ALA A 159 12.52 21.51 -10.53
N VAL A 160 11.80 21.79 -11.60
CA VAL A 160 10.43 22.30 -11.63
C VAL A 160 9.59 21.48 -12.63
N CYS A 161 9.80 20.19 -12.63
CA CYS A 161 9.12 19.25 -13.52
C CYS A 161 8.83 17.97 -12.75
N GLY A 162 7.60 17.81 -12.32
CA GLY A 162 7.19 16.60 -11.63
C GLY A 162 5.74 16.64 -11.16
N GLU A 163 5.24 15.47 -10.82
CA GLU A 163 3.90 15.27 -10.28
C GLU A 163 3.86 14.05 -9.36
N GLY A 164 2.91 14.06 -8.44
CA GLY A 164 2.64 12.93 -7.58
C GLY A 164 1.16 12.81 -7.27
N ALA A 165 0.63 11.59 -7.35
CA ALA A 165 -0.77 11.32 -7.11
C ALA A 165 -0.99 9.92 -6.51
N GLY A 166 -2.00 9.81 -5.64
CA GLY A 166 -2.60 8.54 -5.29
C GLY A 166 -3.52 8.07 -6.41
N MET A 167 -3.42 6.80 -6.75
CA MET A 167 -4.20 6.16 -7.80
C MET A 167 -5.00 5.02 -7.19
N ILE A 168 -6.32 5.04 -7.37
CA ILE A 168 -7.22 4.00 -6.86
C ILE A 168 -7.69 3.16 -8.04
N TYR A 169 -7.49 1.87 -7.93
CA TYR A 169 -7.90 0.89 -8.93
C TYR A 169 -8.97 -0.03 -8.37
N LYS A 170 -9.84 -0.50 -9.27
CA LYS A 170 -10.81 -1.56 -9.01
C LYS A 170 -10.59 -2.71 -9.97
N LYS A 171 -10.75 -3.94 -9.49
CA LYS A 171 -10.71 -5.14 -10.33
C LYS A 171 -12.06 -5.34 -11.00
N VAL A 172 -12.10 -5.34 -12.33
CA VAL A 172 -13.28 -5.57 -13.16
C VAL A 172 -12.93 -6.68 -14.14
N ASP A 173 -13.66 -7.77 -14.14
CA ASP A 173 -13.43 -8.95 -15.00
C ASP A 173 -11.95 -9.43 -14.96
N GLY A 174 -11.38 -9.45 -13.75
CA GLY A 174 -10.00 -9.86 -13.51
C GLY A 174 -8.93 -8.83 -13.89
N LYS A 175 -9.30 -7.67 -14.43
CA LYS A 175 -8.36 -6.60 -14.84
C LYS A 175 -8.45 -5.41 -13.89
N TRP A 176 -7.31 -4.78 -13.63
CA TRP A 176 -7.24 -3.55 -12.85
C TRP A 176 -7.60 -2.33 -13.70
N VAL A 177 -8.64 -1.61 -13.30
CA VAL A 177 -9.14 -0.40 -13.97
C VAL A 177 -8.97 0.79 -13.01
N LEU A 178 -8.37 1.86 -13.51
CA LEU A 178 -8.21 3.11 -12.75
C LEU A 178 -9.59 3.69 -12.46
N MET A 179 -9.89 3.89 -11.18
CA MET A 179 -11.18 4.43 -10.71
C MET A 179 -11.08 5.90 -10.32
N ALA A 180 -10.00 6.29 -9.67
CA ALA A 180 -9.79 7.68 -9.23
C ALA A 180 -8.31 8.05 -9.18
N VAL A 181 -8.02 9.32 -9.40
CA VAL A 181 -6.70 9.94 -9.20
C VAL A 181 -6.85 11.03 -8.15
N ILE A 182 -6.01 11.01 -7.14
CA ILE A 182 -5.98 11.96 -6.04
C ILE A 182 -4.66 12.74 -6.14
N PRO A 183 -4.64 13.92 -6.75
CA PRO A 183 -3.42 14.71 -6.88
C PRO A 183 -2.84 15.05 -5.51
N ASP A 184 -1.52 14.94 -5.36
CA ASP A 184 -0.82 15.31 -4.12
C ASP A 184 0.04 16.56 -4.33
N TRP A 185 0.86 16.56 -5.36
CA TRP A 185 1.71 17.69 -5.70
C TRP A 185 1.99 17.76 -7.20
N VAL A 186 2.29 18.98 -7.68
CA VAL A 186 2.80 19.30 -9.01
C VAL A 186 3.89 20.35 -8.85
N SER A 187 4.95 20.29 -9.63
CA SER A 187 6.06 21.27 -9.64
C SER A 187 6.47 21.65 -11.06
#